data_69707a4044f067949a9d7705b07f82a8
#
_entry.id   69707a4044f067949a9d7705b07f82a8
#
_cell.length_a   1.000
_cell.length_b   1.000
_cell.length_c   1.000
_cell.angle_alpha   90.00
_cell.angle_beta   90.00
_cell.angle_gamma   90.00
#
_symmetry.space_group_name_H-M   'P 1'
#
loop_
_entity.id
_entity.type
_entity.pdbx_description
1 polymer ?
#
loop_
_entity_poly.entity_id
_entity_poly.type
_entity_poly.pdbx_seq_one_letter_code
_entity_poly.pdbx_strand_id
1 'polypeptide(L)'
;MDKKQELGNRDEREKARALTPAEQKRLEKLEDLAAHMIEEGYSRVELTVGIVRANVFAVVLLIPLFIVGYGLFLLRNRTFGGGFTPLSMLLLAVAFLALIVVHELIHGIGWALFAEHGFKDIEFGFMKQYLTPYCACLVPLTKGQYIFGALLPCVTLGVIPMIVAILVGSLPLLFLGIIMTDSAAGDILIVWKILRYRSQAKEIVYMDHPTQAGGVIFER
;
A
#
# COMPACT_ATOMS: atom_id res chain seq x y z
N MET A 1 26.55 -11.17 -13.29
CA MET A 1 26.18 -10.37 -12.10
C MET A 1 24.83 -10.88 -11.66
N ASP A 2 24.71 -11.38 -10.44
CA ASP A 2 23.51 -12.08 -9.99
C ASP A 2 22.35 -11.07 -9.78
N LYS A 3 21.17 -11.38 -10.30
CA LYS A 3 19.95 -10.56 -10.24
C LYS A 3 19.57 -10.16 -8.80
N LYS A 4 20.00 -10.98 -7.84
CA LYS A 4 19.84 -10.75 -6.40
C LYS A 4 20.78 -9.64 -5.87
N GLN A 5 21.95 -9.51 -6.47
CA GLN A 5 22.95 -8.50 -6.15
C GLN A 5 22.57 -7.13 -6.73
N GLU A 6 21.94 -7.09 -7.93
CA GLU A 6 21.41 -5.87 -8.52
C GLU A 6 20.22 -5.30 -7.74
N LEU A 7 19.33 -6.17 -7.26
CA LEU A 7 18.19 -5.79 -6.41
C LEU A 7 18.66 -5.23 -5.07
N GLY A 8 19.64 -5.86 -4.42
CA GLY A 8 20.23 -5.37 -3.18
C GLY A 8 20.92 -4.01 -3.36
N ASN A 9 21.63 -3.81 -4.45
CA ASN A 9 22.33 -2.56 -4.77
C ASN A 9 21.38 -1.38 -5.07
N ARG A 10 20.17 -1.66 -5.59
CA ARG A 10 19.13 -0.63 -5.79
C ARG A 10 18.45 -0.24 -4.49
N ASP A 11 18.15 -1.20 -3.61
CA ASP A 11 17.60 -0.94 -2.28
C ASP A 11 18.58 -0.11 -1.42
N GLU A 12 19.89 -0.36 -1.54
CA GLU A 12 20.95 0.43 -0.86
C GLU A 12 21.09 1.85 -1.42
N ARG A 13 20.96 2.03 -2.73
CA ARG A 13 20.96 3.34 -3.37
C ARG A 13 19.74 4.18 -2.99
N GLU A 14 18.59 3.55 -2.79
CA GLU A 14 17.38 4.19 -2.31
C GLU A 14 17.58 4.74 -0.88
N LYS A 15 18.23 3.97 -0.02
CA LYS A 15 18.59 4.38 1.35
C LYS A 15 19.63 5.50 1.39
N ALA A 16 20.53 5.56 0.42
CA ALA A 16 21.65 6.51 0.37
C ALA A 16 21.30 7.83 -0.34
N ARG A 17 20.06 8.03 -0.81
CA ARG A 17 19.67 9.27 -1.48
C ARG A 17 19.58 10.47 -0.53
N ALA A 18 19.82 11.66 -1.05
CA ALA A 18 19.56 12.88 -0.31
C ALA A 18 18.06 13.05 -0.04
N LEU A 19 17.69 13.22 1.23
CA LEU A 19 16.32 13.45 1.64
C LEU A 19 15.90 14.89 1.32
N THR A 20 14.64 15.09 0.97
CA THR A 20 14.06 16.42 0.88
C THR A 20 13.89 17.02 2.29
N PRO A 21 13.79 18.37 2.44
CA PRO A 21 13.58 18.97 3.75
C PRO A 21 12.32 18.45 4.48
N ALA A 22 11.26 18.11 3.74
CA ALA A 22 10.05 17.53 4.30
C ALA A 22 10.28 16.10 4.83
N GLU A 23 11.03 15.27 4.08
CA GLU A 23 11.38 13.93 4.53
C GLU A 23 12.32 13.96 5.73
N GLN A 24 13.24 14.91 5.77
CA GLN A 24 14.16 15.07 6.88
C GLN A 24 13.40 15.43 8.17
N LYS A 25 12.45 16.38 8.08
CA LYS A 25 11.59 16.75 9.22
C LYS A 25 10.73 15.57 9.73
N ARG A 26 10.26 14.69 8.81
CA ARG A 26 9.51 13.48 9.19
C ARG A 26 10.41 12.46 9.90
N LEU A 27 11.62 12.29 9.39
CA LEU A 27 12.59 11.40 10.00
C LEU A 27 12.98 11.89 11.41
N GLU A 28 13.20 13.19 11.59
CA GLU A 28 13.44 13.79 12.91
C GLU A 28 12.30 13.49 13.88
N LYS A 29 11.03 13.66 13.45
CA LYS A 29 9.88 13.32 14.29
C LYS A 29 9.83 11.83 14.66
N LEU A 30 10.18 10.94 13.72
CA LEU A 30 10.27 9.50 14.02
C LEU A 30 11.38 9.23 15.05
N GLU A 31 12.55 9.86 14.90
CA GLU A 31 13.67 9.66 15.83
C GLU A 31 13.34 10.19 17.23
N ASP A 32 12.67 11.33 17.34
CA ASP A 32 12.18 11.87 18.61
C ASP A 32 11.17 10.91 19.27
N LEU A 33 10.21 10.40 18.50
CA LEU A 33 9.25 9.40 19.00
C LEU A 33 9.97 8.10 19.39
N ALA A 34 10.91 7.64 18.56
CA ALA A 34 11.67 6.44 18.84
C ALA A 34 12.51 6.53 20.10
N ALA A 35 13.13 7.70 20.36
CA ALA A 35 13.86 7.95 21.59
C ALA A 35 12.96 7.83 22.82
N HIS A 36 11.77 8.45 22.79
CA HIS A 36 10.80 8.36 23.86
C HIS A 36 10.30 6.91 24.07
N MET A 37 9.97 6.20 22.99
CA MET A 37 9.55 4.79 23.06
C MET A 37 10.65 3.89 23.64
N ILE A 38 11.92 4.14 23.28
CA ILE A 38 13.07 3.39 23.82
C ILE A 38 13.25 3.66 25.33
N GLU A 39 13.06 4.90 25.79
CA GLU A 39 13.05 5.23 27.22
C GLU A 39 11.95 4.50 27.99
N GLU A 40 10.80 4.26 27.34
CA GLU A 40 9.70 3.45 27.88
C GLU A 40 9.93 1.94 27.80
N GLY A 41 11.08 1.49 27.28
CA GLY A 41 11.49 0.10 27.21
C GLY A 41 11.10 -0.63 25.94
N TYR A 42 10.67 0.08 24.89
CA TYR A 42 10.43 -0.53 23.59
C TYR A 42 11.73 -0.71 22.81
N SER A 43 11.77 -1.75 21.99
CA SER A 43 12.77 -1.94 20.94
C SER A 43 12.18 -1.61 19.57
N ARG A 44 13.01 -1.03 18.69
CA ARG A 44 12.62 -0.66 17.32
C ARG A 44 13.03 -1.73 16.32
N VAL A 45 12.10 -2.09 15.43
CA VAL A 45 12.33 -3.01 14.32
C VAL A 45 11.83 -2.38 13.02
N GLU A 46 12.66 -2.32 11.99
CA GLU A 46 12.26 -1.80 10.69
C GLU A 46 11.68 -2.92 9.80
N LEU A 47 10.48 -2.68 9.28
CA LEU A 47 9.76 -3.60 8.40
C LEU A 47 9.54 -2.96 7.02
N THR A 48 10.61 -2.51 6.39
CA THR A 48 10.55 -1.84 5.10
C THR A 48 10.53 -2.81 3.92
N VAL A 49 9.96 -2.37 2.81
CA VAL A 49 9.90 -3.10 1.54
C VAL A 49 10.59 -2.25 0.47
N GLY A 50 11.61 -2.80 -0.19
CA GLY A 50 12.20 -2.11 -1.33
C GLY A 50 11.21 -1.96 -2.48
N ILE A 51 11.18 -0.79 -3.10
CA ILE A 51 10.20 -0.46 -4.16
C ILE A 51 10.30 -1.41 -5.35
N VAL A 52 11.51 -1.89 -5.66
CA VAL A 52 11.71 -2.88 -6.74
C VAL A 52 11.02 -4.20 -6.40
N ARG A 53 11.07 -4.63 -5.13
CA ARG A 53 10.39 -5.86 -4.68
C ARG A 53 8.88 -5.69 -4.72
N ALA A 54 8.37 -4.53 -4.34
CA ALA A 54 6.94 -4.22 -4.43
C ALA A 54 6.46 -4.27 -5.90
N ASN A 55 7.20 -3.67 -6.82
CA ASN A 55 6.87 -3.70 -8.26
C ASN A 55 6.94 -5.10 -8.86
N VAL A 56 7.96 -5.91 -8.50
CA VAL A 56 8.03 -7.31 -8.94
C VAL A 56 6.86 -8.11 -8.39
N PHE A 57 6.49 -7.87 -7.14
CA PHE A 57 5.34 -8.52 -6.52
C PHE A 57 4.04 -8.13 -7.22
N ALA A 58 3.84 -6.86 -7.58
CA ALA A 58 2.69 -6.40 -8.36
C ALA A 58 2.60 -7.16 -9.71
N VAL A 59 3.68 -7.23 -10.48
CA VAL A 59 3.68 -7.99 -11.75
C VAL A 59 3.32 -9.48 -11.54
N VAL A 60 3.79 -10.09 -10.47
CA VAL A 60 3.46 -11.49 -10.13
C VAL A 60 2.01 -11.62 -9.67
N LEU A 61 1.50 -10.66 -8.90
CA LEU A 61 0.13 -10.66 -8.38
C LEU A 61 -0.91 -10.42 -9.48
N LEU A 62 -0.59 -9.60 -10.48
CA LEU A 62 -1.49 -9.31 -11.60
C LEU A 62 -1.96 -10.57 -12.33
N ILE A 63 -1.07 -11.57 -12.50
CA ILE A 63 -1.37 -12.81 -13.23
C ILE A 63 -2.53 -13.59 -12.58
N PRO A 64 -2.46 -13.99 -11.31
CA PRO A 64 -3.56 -14.71 -10.67
C PRO A 64 -4.82 -13.84 -10.52
N LEU A 65 -4.69 -12.54 -10.27
CA LEU A 65 -5.83 -11.62 -10.23
C LEU A 65 -6.58 -11.61 -11.56
N PHE A 66 -5.85 -11.53 -12.67
CA PHE A 66 -6.44 -11.57 -14.00
C PHE A 66 -7.09 -12.92 -14.28
N ILE A 67 -6.39 -14.03 -14.04
CA ILE A 67 -6.90 -15.37 -14.31
C ILE A 67 -8.17 -15.64 -13.50
N VAL A 68 -8.16 -15.34 -12.21
CA VAL A 68 -9.29 -15.57 -11.32
C VAL A 68 -10.43 -14.59 -11.63
N GLY A 69 -10.15 -13.30 -11.71
CA GLY A 69 -11.17 -12.28 -11.95
C GLY A 69 -11.85 -12.44 -13.30
N TYR A 70 -11.06 -12.60 -14.37
CA TYR A 70 -11.59 -12.80 -15.72
C TYR A 70 -12.23 -14.18 -15.89
N GLY A 71 -11.65 -15.21 -15.29
CA GLY A 71 -12.22 -16.55 -15.29
C GLY A 71 -13.60 -16.61 -14.65
N LEU A 72 -13.77 -16.01 -13.46
CA LEU A 72 -15.07 -15.89 -12.78
C LEU A 72 -16.06 -15.05 -13.59
N PHE A 73 -15.59 -13.98 -14.22
CA PHE A 73 -16.41 -13.17 -15.12
C PHE A 73 -16.95 -13.97 -16.30
N LEU A 74 -16.11 -14.76 -16.99
CA LEU A 74 -16.50 -15.62 -18.10
C LEU A 74 -17.48 -16.72 -17.67
N LEU A 75 -17.22 -17.36 -16.55
CA LEU A 75 -18.11 -18.39 -15.99
C LEU A 75 -19.51 -17.84 -15.71
N ARG A 76 -19.60 -16.62 -15.22
CA ARG A 76 -20.89 -15.99 -14.85
C ARG A 76 -21.63 -15.41 -16.05
N ASN A 77 -20.91 -14.69 -16.93
CA ASN A 77 -21.51 -13.90 -18.00
C ASN A 77 -21.49 -14.57 -19.37
N ARG A 78 -20.68 -15.63 -19.54
CA ARG A 78 -20.57 -16.43 -20.78
C ARG A 78 -20.24 -15.60 -22.04
N THR A 79 -19.56 -14.47 -21.87
CA THR A 79 -19.16 -13.56 -22.95
C THR A 79 -17.64 -13.39 -22.96
N PHE A 80 -17.03 -13.47 -24.15
CA PHE A 80 -15.56 -13.37 -24.32
C PHE A 80 -15.09 -11.94 -24.64
N GLY A 81 -15.97 -11.02 -24.93
CA GLY A 81 -15.60 -9.67 -25.32
C GLY A 81 -16.81 -8.79 -25.48
N GLY A 82 -16.56 -7.50 -25.51
CA GLY A 82 -17.57 -6.44 -25.64
C GLY A 82 -17.42 -5.41 -24.51
N GLY A 83 -17.74 -4.18 -24.82
CA GLY A 83 -17.72 -3.10 -23.83
C GLY A 83 -16.48 -2.19 -23.85
N PHE A 84 -15.42 -2.51 -24.60
CA PHE A 84 -14.31 -1.59 -24.82
C PHE A 84 -14.55 -0.75 -26.07
N THR A 85 -14.81 0.53 -25.86
CA THR A 85 -14.82 1.57 -26.89
C THR A 85 -13.65 2.53 -26.59
N PRO A 86 -13.18 3.33 -27.57
CA PRO A 86 -12.18 4.36 -27.29
C PRO A 86 -12.59 5.29 -26.12
N LEU A 87 -13.88 5.63 -26.02
CA LEU A 87 -14.39 6.41 -24.92
C LEU A 87 -14.31 5.68 -23.58
N SER A 88 -14.68 4.39 -23.52
CA SER A 88 -14.58 3.63 -22.27
C SER A 88 -13.14 3.43 -21.82
N MET A 89 -12.21 3.29 -22.74
CA MET A 89 -10.77 3.21 -22.41
C MET A 89 -10.25 4.55 -21.86
N LEU A 90 -10.66 5.68 -22.47
CA LEU A 90 -10.31 7.00 -21.95
C LEU A 90 -10.90 7.21 -20.54
N LEU A 91 -12.18 6.88 -20.34
CA LEU A 91 -12.83 6.98 -19.03
C LEU A 91 -12.17 6.10 -17.98
N LEU A 92 -11.73 4.87 -18.34
CA LEU A 92 -10.97 4.00 -17.45
C LEU A 92 -9.64 4.62 -17.05
N ALA A 93 -8.90 5.18 -18.00
CA ALA A 93 -7.62 5.83 -17.72
C ALA A 93 -7.79 7.03 -16.78
N VAL A 94 -8.79 7.89 -17.04
CA VAL A 94 -9.10 9.05 -16.18
C VAL A 94 -9.55 8.58 -14.79
N ALA A 95 -10.44 7.57 -14.73
CA ALA A 95 -10.91 7.00 -13.48
C ALA A 95 -9.73 6.41 -12.66
N PHE A 96 -8.84 5.66 -13.30
CA PHE A 96 -7.66 5.10 -12.66
C PHE A 96 -6.78 6.19 -12.03
N LEU A 97 -6.46 7.26 -12.78
CA LEU A 97 -5.65 8.36 -12.26
C LEU A 97 -6.32 9.07 -11.07
N ALA A 98 -7.64 9.26 -11.13
CA ALA A 98 -8.38 9.83 -10.01
C ALA A 98 -8.41 8.88 -8.79
N LEU A 99 -8.59 7.58 -9.04
CA LEU A 99 -8.65 6.56 -8.00
C LEU A 99 -7.31 6.32 -7.31
N ILE A 100 -6.16 6.61 -7.94
CA ILE A 100 -4.86 6.60 -7.25
C ILE A 100 -4.87 7.63 -6.09
N VAL A 101 -5.41 8.83 -6.30
CA VAL A 101 -5.52 9.83 -5.23
C VAL A 101 -6.53 9.41 -4.17
N VAL A 102 -7.67 8.87 -4.60
CA VAL A 102 -8.70 8.36 -3.67
C VAL A 102 -8.17 7.18 -2.84
N HIS A 103 -7.29 6.35 -3.39
CA HIS A 103 -6.62 5.25 -2.70
C HIS A 103 -5.87 5.77 -1.46
N GLU A 104 -5.04 6.79 -1.62
CA GLU A 104 -4.31 7.40 -0.50
C GLU A 104 -5.26 8.05 0.52
N LEU A 105 -6.31 8.70 0.06
CA LEU A 105 -7.32 9.27 0.96
C LEU A 105 -8.02 8.20 1.81
N ILE A 106 -8.29 7.04 1.24
CA ILE A 106 -8.91 5.92 1.95
C ILE A 106 -7.97 5.33 3.01
N HIS A 107 -6.66 5.22 2.73
CA HIS A 107 -5.67 4.90 3.76
C HIS A 107 -5.76 5.88 4.93
N GLY A 108 -5.72 7.18 4.61
CA GLY A 108 -5.81 8.24 5.61
C GLY A 108 -7.09 8.18 6.44
N ILE A 109 -8.25 7.95 5.82
CA ILE A 109 -9.52 7.74 6.52
C ILE A 109 -9.41 6.53 7.45
N GLY A 110 -8.90 5.40 6.93
CA GLY A 110 -8.81 4.15 7.67
C GLY A 110 -7.95 4.27 8.93
N TRP A 111 -6.81 4.92 8.85
CA TRP A 111 -5.93 5.14 10.01
C TRP A 111 -6.39 6.27 10.91
N ALA A 112 -6.94 7.37 10.38
CA ALA A 112 -7.45 8.49 11.15
C ALA A 112 -8.57 8.09 12.12
N LEU A 113 -9.31 7.01 11.84
CA LEU A 113 -10.33 6.47 12.75
C LEU A 113 -9.74 5.96 14.09
N PHE A 114 -8.46 5.62 14.10
CA PHE A 114 -7.77 5.01 15.23
C PHE A 114 -6.64 5.89 15.78
N ALA A 115 -6.17 6.86 15.02
CA ALA A 115 -5.13 7.79 15.42
C ALA A 115 -5.65 8.76 16.49
N GLU A 116 -4.83 9.09 17.47
CA GLU A 116 -5.22 9.89 18.65
C GLU A 116 -5.78 11.27 18.28
N HIS A 117 -5.17 11.94 17.27
CA HIS A 117 -5.60 13.24 16.81
C HIS A 117 -6.29 13.19 15.44
N GLY A 118 -6.71 11.99 14.99
CA GLY A 118 -7.38 11.78 13.72
C GLY A 118 -6.51 12.16 12.52
N PHE A 119 -7.05 12.95 11.60
CA PHE A 119 -6.32 13.37 10.38
C PHE A 119 -5.05 14.21 10.64
N LYS A 120 -4.84 14.75 11.84
CA LYS A 120 -3.61 15.48 12.17
C LYS A 120 -2.38 14.56 12.25
N ASP A 121 -2.61 13.28 12.50
CA ASP A 121 -1.57 12.27 12.59
C ASP A 121 -1.31 11.59 11.23
N ILE A 122 -2.06 11.98 10.21
CA ILE A 122 -1.94 11.46 8.84
C ILE A 122 -1.24 12.49 7.96
N GLU A 123 -0.24 12.04 7.23
CA GLU A 123 0.47 12.89 6.28
C GLU A 123 0.27 12.39 4.85
N PHE A 124 -0.14 13.30 3.97
CA PHE A 124 -0.24 13.07 2.54
C PHE A 124 0.90 13.75 1.81
N GLY A 125 1.43 13.10 0.80
CA GLY A 125 2.50 13.68 0.02
C GLY A 125 2.65 13.06 -1.36
N PHE A 126 3.72 13.44 -2.07
CA PHE A 126 4.00 12.97 -3.41
C PHE A 126 5.49 12.66 -3.56
N MET A 127 5.80 11.41 -3.87
CA MET A 127 7.15 10.95 -4.16
C MET A 127 7.50 11.25 -5.61
N LYS A 128 8.15 12.38 -5.87
CA LYS A 128 8.49 12.86 -7.22
C LYS A 128 9.31 11.85 -8.03
N GLN A 129 10.18 11.08 -7.37
CA GLN A 129 11.04 10.08 -8.01
C GLN A 129 10.28 8.89 -8.59
N TYR A 130 9.10 8.58 -8.05
CA TYR A 130 8.25 7.47 -8.47
C TYR A 130 6.93 7.95 -9.07
N LEU A 131 6.72 9.28 -9.13
CA LEU A 131 5.47 9.92 -9.56
C LEU A 131 4.25 9.32 -8.85
N THR A 132 4.38 9.03 -7.55
CA THR A 132 3.37 8.34 -6.77
C THR A 132 2.96 9.19 -5.57
N PRO A 133 1.66 9.46 -5.37
CA PRO A 133 1.19 9.98 -4.10
C PRO A 133 1.41 8.93 -3.00
N TYR A 134 1.43 9.36 -1.76
CA TYR A 134 1.47 8.47 -0.60
C TYR A 134 0.66 9.06 0.54
N CYS A 135 0.22 8.17 1.42
CA CYS A 135 -0.35 8.46 2.72
C CYS A 135 0.49 7.76 3.78
N ALA A 136 0.74 8.41 4.91
CA ALA A 136 1.48 7.82 6.02
C ALA A 136 0.81 8.13 7.35
N CYS A 137 0.69 7.12 8.22
CA CYS A 137 0.30 7.27 9.61
C CYS A 137 1.55 7.43 10.47
N LEU A 138 1.70 8.61 11.10
CA LEU A 138 2.91 8.98 11.85
C LEU A 138 2.81 8.70 13.35
N VAL A 139 1.80 7.95 13.78
CA VAL A 139 1.60 7.56 15.18
C VAL A 139 1.46 6.05 15.30
N PRO A 140 1.82 5.48 16.48
CA PRO A 140 1.72 4.06 16.72
C PRO A 140 0.27 3.57 16.71
N LEU A 141 -0.01 2.51 15.96
CA LEU A 141 -1.29 1.82 15.88
C LEU A 141 -1.12 0.36 16.31
N THR A 142 -2.18 -0.27 16.79
CA THR A 142 -2.21 -1.71 16.99
C THR A 142 -2.15 -2.45 15.65
N LYS A 143 -1.73 -3.72 15.66
CA LYS A 143 -1.64 -4.56 14.46
C LYS A 143 -2.92 -4.55 13.62
N GLY A 144 -4.08 -4.70 14.27
CA GLY A 144 -5.38 -4.74 13.59
C GLY A 144 -5.74 -3.41 12.94
N GLN A 145 -5.51 -2.30 13.65
CA GLN A 145 -5.78 -0.94 13.17
C GLN A 145 -4.90 -0.60 11.95
N TYR A 146 -3.61 -0.93 12.03
CA TYR A 146 -2.68 -0.70 10.93
C TYR A 146 -3.07 -1.50 9.68
N ILE A 147 -3.34 -2.81 9.85
CA ILE A 147 -3.75 -3.70 8.74
C ILE A 147 -5.08 -3.23 8.13
N PHE A 148 -6.04 -2.81 8.97
CA PHE A 148 -7.32 -2.29 8.49
C PHE A 148 -7.12 -1.09 7.55
N GLY A 149 -6.38 -0.05 7.98
CA GLY A 149 -6.10 1.11 7.14
C GLY A 149 -5.31 0.73 5.88
N ALA A 150 -4.33 -0.17 6.00
CA ALA A 150 -3.51 -0.62 4.88
C ALA A 150 -4.29 -1.38 3.80
N LEU A 151 -5.30 -2.19 4.17
CA LEU A 151 -6.08 -2.99 3.20
C LEU A 151 -7.38 -2.33 2.75
N LEU A 152 -7.80 -1.26 3.41
CA LEU A 152 -9.09 -0.60 3.12
C LEU A 152 -9.23 -0.17 1.65
N PRO A 153 -8.24 0.47 1.00
CA PRO A 153 -8.34 0.82 -0.42
C PRO A 153 -8.39 -0.41 -1.33
N CYS A 154 -7.60 -1.44 -1.04
CA CYS A 154 -7.61 -2.69 -1.78
C CYS A 154 -9.02 -3.31 -1.84
N VAL A 155 -9.70 -3.34 -0.70
CA VAL A 155 -11.05 -3.88 -0.59
C VAL A 155 -12.07 -2.98 -1.29
N THR A 156 -12.05 -1.68 -1.00
CA THR A 156 -13.09 -0.73 -1.46
C THR A 156 -12.97 -0.35 -2.92
N LEU A 157 -11.76 -0.15 -3.44
CA LEU A 157 -11.52 0.25 -4.82
C LEU A 157 -11.16 -0.91 -5.75
N GLY A 158 -10.72 -2.03 -5.21
CA GLY A 158 -10.31 -3.20 -5.97
C GLY A 158 -11.33 -4.33 -5.91
N VAL A 159 -11.37 -5.04 -4.77
CA VAL A 159 -12.13 -6.29 -4.62
C VAL A 159 -13.64 -6.06 -4.79
N ILE A 160 -14.22 -5.05 -4.14
CA ILE A 160 -15.66 -4.76 -4.25
C ILE A 160 -16.05 -4.41 -5.69
N PRO A 161 -15.40 -3.47 -6.41
CA PRO A 161 -15.70 -3.21 -7.81
C PRO A 161 -15.53 -4.44 -8.71
N MET A 162 -14.53 -5.28 -8.46
CA MET A 162 -14.33 -6.54 -9.22
C MET A 162 -15.52 -7.49 -9.02
N ILE A 163 -16.00 -7.66 -7.79
CA ILE A 163 -17.20 -8.48 -7.50
C ILE A 163 -18.43 -7.88 -8.20
N VAL A 164 -18.66 -6.58 -8.05
CA VAL A 164 -19.78 -5.89 -8.71
C VAL A 164 -19.71 -6.07 -10.22
N ALA A 165 -18.53 -5.91 -10.83
CA ALA A 165 -18.32 -6.10 -12.26
C ALA A 165 -18.73 -7.50 -12.76
N ILE A 166 -18.38 -8.54 -11.98
CA ILE A 166 -18.78 -9.92 -12.29
C ILE A 166 -20.31 -10.08 -12.21
N LEU A 167 -20.94 -9.46 -11.22
CA LEU A 167 -22.39 -9.57 -11.01
C LEU A 167 -23.19 -8.85 -12.09
N VAL A 168 -22.76 -7.63 -12.51
CA VAL A 168 -23.47 -6.81 -13.51
C VAL A 168 -23.02 -7.05 -14.96
N GLY A 169 -21.94 -7.84 -15.16
CA GLY A 169 -21.40 -8.14 -16.49
C GLY A 169 -20.64 -6.98 -17.13
N SER A 170 -20.02 -6.09 -16.33
CA SER A 170 -19.25 -4.96 -16.84
C SER A 170 -17.76 -5.28 -16.95
N LEU A 171 -17.28 -5.50 -18.16
CA LEU A 171 -15.88 -5.77 -18.41
C LEU A 171 -14.96 -4.58 -18.08
N PRO A 172 -15.29 -3.32 -18.44
CA PRO A 172 -14.46 -2.18 -18.02
C PRO A 172 -14.31 -2.05 -16.51
N LEU A 173 -15.40 -2.26 -15.75
CA LEU A 173 -15.35 -2.20 -14.28
C LEU A 173 -14.51 -3.36 -13.71
N LEU A 174 -14.54 -4.55 -14.33
CA LEU A 174 -13.69 -5.66 -13.93
C LEU A 174 -12.20 -5.30 -14.04
N PHE A 175 -11.80 -4.74 -15.18
CA PHE A 175 -10.40 -4.33 -15.39
C PHE A 175 -10.00 -3.24 -14.40
N LEU A 176 -10.87 -2.27 -14.14
CA LEU A 176 -10.61 -1.25 -13.13
C LEU A 176 -10.38 -1.87 -11.74
N GLY A 177 -11.26 -2.80 -11.33
CA GLY A 177 -11.12 -3.52 -10.06
C GLY A 177 -9.84 -4.35 -9.98
N ILE A 178 -9.46 -5.05 -11.05
CA ILE A 178 -8.20 -5.80 -11.11
C ILE A 178 -7.00 -4.86 -10.96
N ILE A 179 -6.95 -3.77 -11.72
CA ILE A 179 -5.85 -2.79 -11.67
C ILE A 179 -5.78 -2.12 -10.30
N MET A 180 -6.90 -1.75 -9.71
CA MET A 180 -6.93 -1.14 -8.37
C MET A 180 -6.54 -2.13 -7.26
N THR A 181 -6.87 -3.42 -7.40
CA THR A 181 -6.37 -4.46 -6.48
C THR A 181 -4.86 -4.64 -6.61
N ASP A 182 -4.35 -4.62 -7.84
CA ASP A 182 -2.93 -4.74 -8.13
C ASP A 182 -2.13 -3.51 -7.67
N SER A 183 -2.70 -2.31 -7.76
CA SER A 183 -2.06 -1.08 -7.25
C SER A 183 -1.82 -1.13 -5.73
N ALA A 184 -2.61 -1.91 -4.99
CA ALA A 184 -2.42 -2.19 -3.56
C ALA A 184 -1.38 -3.30 -3.28
N ALA A 185 -0.60 -3.75 -4.27
CA ALA A 185 0.39 -4.82 -4.09
C ALA A 185 1.44 -4.48 -3.02
N GLY A 186 1.83 -3.21 -2.92
CA GLY A 186 2.72 -2.72 -1.86
C GLY A 186 2.13 -2.93 -0.48
N ASP A 187 0.88 -2.55 -0.29
CA ASP A 187 0.15 -2.67 0.98
C ASP A 187 -0.05 -4.13 1.36
N ILE A 188 -0.43 -4.97 0.40
CA ILE A 188 -0.57 -6.41 0.57
C ILE A 188 0.76 -7.03 1.02
N LEU A 189 1.87 -6.61 0.42
CA LEU A 189 3.20 -7.12 0.76
C LEU A 189 3.63 -6.68 2.17
N ILE A 190 3.35 -5.44 2.56
CA ILE A 190 3.60 -4.93 3.92
C ILE A 190 2.77 -5.70 4.93
N VAL A 191 1.47 -5.84 4.69
CA VAL A 191 0.56 -6.62 5.54
C VAL A 191 1.01 -8.07 5.66
N TRP A 192 1.44 -8.70 4.56
CA TRP A 192 1.97 -10.06 4.60
C TRP A 192 3.23 -10.18 5.47
N LYS A 193 4.13 -9.20 5.42
CA LYS A 193 5.30 -9.14 6.31
C LYS A 193 4.88 -8.98 7.77
N ILE A 194 3.93 -8.09 8.08
CA ILE A 194 3.37 -7.89 9.41
C ILE A 194 2.74 -9.17 9.96
N LEU A 195 1.99 -9.90 9.12
CA LEU A 195 1.37 -11.16 9.52
C LEU A 195 2.40 -12.27 9.79
N ARG A 196 3.53 -12.23 9.08
CA ARG A 196 4.64 -13.18 9.29
C ARG A 196 5.60 -12.77 10.40
N TYR A 197 5.56 -11.51 10.81
CA TYR A 197 6.37 -11.05 11.94
C TYR A 197 5.93 -11.74 13.22
N ARG A 198 6.86 -12.39 13.87
CA ARG A 198 6.66 -13.09 15.15
C ARG A 198 7.53 -12.46 16.21
N SER A 199 6.93 -12.06 17.30
CA SER A 199 7.59 -11.57 18.49
C SER A 199 6.97 -12.23 19.73
N GLN A 200 7.72 -12.30 20.82
CA GLN A 200 7.23 -12.70 22.13
C GLN A 200 6.91 -11.49 23.02
N ALA A 201 7.05 -10.29 22.49
CA ALA A 201 6.72 -9.05 23.17
C ALA A 201 5.23 -8.99 23.51
N LYS A 202 4.92 -8.42 24.67
CA LYS A 202 3.52 -8.29 25.13
C LYS A 202 2.78 -7.17 24.44
N GLU A 203 3.50 -6.11 24.10
CA GLU A 203 2.99 -4.92 23.41
C GLU A 203 3.76 -4.70 22.12
N ILE A 204 3.01 -4.55 21.02
CA ILE A 204 3.57 -4.33 19.70
C ILE A 204 2.70 -3.29 18.99
N VAL A 205 3.32 -2.22 18.54
CA VAL A 205 2.66 -1.15 17.77
C VAL A 205 3.37 -0.93 16.45
N TYR A 206 2.64 -0.43 15.48
CA TYR A 206 3.03 -0.30 14.07
C TYR A 206 2.77 1.13 13.61
N MET A 207 3.68 1.71 12.85
CA MET A 207 3.51 2.98 12.17
C MET A 207 4.25 2.99 10.84
N ASP A 208 3.94 3.93 9.96
CA ASP A 208 4.64 4.04 8.69
C ASP A 208 6.06 4.57 8.85
N HIS A 209 6.95 4.09 7.97
CA HIS A 209 8.28 4.64 7.87
C HIS A 209 8.25 5.96 7.06
N PRO A 210 8.81 7.07 7.59
CA PRO A 210 8.62 8.41 7.00
C PRO A 210 9.26 8.62 5.61
N THR A 211 10.18 7.75 5.19
CA THR A 211 10.97 7.94 3.97
C THR A 211 11.11 6.68 3.11
N GLN A 212 10.66 5.52 3.60
CA GLN A 212 10.74 4.24 2.90
C GLN A 212 9.36 3.59 2.85
N ALA A 213 9.11 2.79 1.82
CA ALA A 213 7.88 1.99 1.78
C ALA A 213 7.93 0.91 2.87
N GLY A 214 6.90 0.86 3.71
CA GLY A 214 6.79 -0.06 4.84
C GLY A 214 6.67 0.67 6.17
N GLY A 215 6.82 -0.09 7.26
CA GLY A 215 6.58 0.41 8.60
C GLY A 215 7.76 0.24 9.56
N VAL A 216 7.59 0.86 10.70
CA VAL A 216 8.41 0.68 11.90
C VAL A 216 7.54 -0.02 12.96
N ILE A 217 8.13 -0.97 13.65
CA ILE A 217 7.51 -1.69 14.76
C ILE A 217 8.23 -1.26 16.03
N PHE A 218 7.46 -0.97 17.07
CA PHE A 218 7.97 -0.84 18.42
C PHE A 218 7.37 -1.95 19.28
N GLU A 219 8.23 -2.64 20.04
CA GLU A 219 7.82 -3.80 20.83
C GLU A 219 8.51 -3.86 22.19
N ARG A 220 7.76 -4.28 23.25
CA ARG A 220 8.28 -4.51 24.61
C ARG A 220 7.61 -5.69 25.33
#